data_22e159fb41e9d1be0f5234a1eefe9a90
#
_entry.id   22e159fb41e9d1be0f5234a1eefe9a90
#
_cell.length_a   1.000
_cell.length_b   1.000
_cell.length_c   1.000
_cell.angle_alpha   90.00
_cell.angle_beta   90.00
_cell.angle_gamma   90.00
#
_symmetry.space_group_name_H-M   'P 1'
#
loop_
_entity.id
_entity.type
_entity.pdbx_description
1 polymer ?
#
loop_
_entity_poly.entity_id
_entity_poly.type
_entity_poly.pdbx_seq_one_letter_code
_entity_poly.pdbx_strand_id
1 'polypeptide(L)'
;MKRLVTAACVVIGLTLSVAAAAQELRVAVGAEPTSIDPLFHNLNPNLAIARHIFDQLAAQDEKQRLQPALALSWQPLDDTTWEFKLRADVRFHDGTPLSPEDIIFSIDRADKVPNSPSALSIYTKSIKEITVVDKLTIRIKTAEPYPLLVEDLSNIAIQSKKAADGKTTDDFNKGVATNGTGPFKFVEWVPGNRIVFARNDNYWGKKPYWKTVTIRPITSAASRLAALLAGDVDFIEDVPTTDIKGLKDNPKVTLAQAVSNRVIYLHLDTDREVTPFAFDKAGNPLPKNPLKDLRVRQAISKAINRQAIVERVMEGAAIPAGQLLPDGFFGVSPNLKVERYDPDGAKKLLADAGYQQGFQITLHGPNNRYINDSKICEAVAQMLSRIGIDTKVDTMPQNVFFTRASKPEFSLILAGWGSGTGEASSPLKSLLATYNKEKGMGPSNRGRYSNPKLDALLAKALATIDSEQREKLLQQATEIGIADLGIVPLHYEVSTWGMRKGLTFRANANQFTLAFDVEPIQ
;
A
#
# COMPACT_ATOMS: atom_id res chain seq x y z
N MET A 1 45.47 8.16 -78.12
CA MET A 1 44.86 7.08 -77.34
C MET A 1 44.74 7.55 -75.90
N LYS A 2 43.59 8.05 -75.55
CA LYS A 2 43.27 8.53 -74.17
C LYS A 2 42.31 7.54 -73.55
N ARG A 3 42.71 6.91 -72.44
CA ARG A 3 41.86 6.00 -71.63
C ARG A 3 41.07 6.85 -70.66
N LEU A 4 39.76 6.81 -70.79
CA LEU A 4 38.83 7.30 -69.75
C LEU A 4 38.73 6.24 -68.67
N VAL A 5 38.99 6.64 -67.43
CA VAL A 5 38.71 5.83 -66.25
C VAL A 5 37.41 6.33 -65.65
N THR A 6 36.38 5.54 -65.70
CA THR A 6 35.08 5.81 -65.10
C THR A 6 35.12 5.39 -63.63
N ALA A 7 35.08 6.36 -62.71
CA ALA A 7 34.94 6.10 -61.30
C ALA A 7 33.47 5.86 -60.93
N ALA A 8 33.12 4.64 -60.56
CA ALA A 8 31.81 4.32 -60.03
C ALA A 8 31.77 4.67 -58.53
N CYS A 9 31.02 5.69 -58.15
CA CYS A 9 30.69 6.00 -56.76
C CYS A 9 29.64 4.99 -56.26
N VAL A 10 30.08 4.06 -55.41
CA VAL A 10 29.17 3.21 -54.61
C VAL A 10 28.70 4.03 -53.44
N VAL A 11 27.47 4.54 -53.50
CA VAL A 11 26.76 5.13 -52.35
C VAL A 11 26.24 3.98 -51.50
N ILE A 12 26.97 3.61 -50.44
CA ILE A 12 26.46 2.71 -49.41
C ILE A 12 25.48 3.48 -48.57
N GLY A 13 24.20 3.24 -48.81
CA GLY A 13 23.12 3.72 -47.95
C GLY A 13 23.21 3.07 -46.57
N LEU A 14 23.75 3.78 -45.61
CA LEU A 14 23.53 3.47 -44.17
C LEU A 14 22.06 3.75 -43.84
N THR A 15 21.19 2.78 -44.06
CA THR A 15 19.86 2.79 -43.47
C THR A 15 20.04 2.50 -41.99
N LEU A 16 19.97 3.59 -41.20
CA LEU A 16 19.94 3.50 -39.76
C LEU A 16 18.77 2.60 -39.31
N SER A 17 19.13 1.45 -38.79
CA SER A 17 18.22 0.57 -38.03
C SER A 17 17.92 1.21 -36.67
N VAL A 18 17.20 2.33 -36.64
CA VAL A 18 16.81 3.04 -35.39
C VAL A 18 15.54 2.45 -34.80
N ALA A 19 14.90 1.47 -35.42
CA ALA A 19 13.56 1.04 -35.03
C ALA A 19 13.50 -0.10 -33.98
N ALA A 20 14.61 -0.73 -33.59
CA ALA A 20 14.56 -1.90 -32.69
C ALA A 20 14.83 -1.62 -31.20
N ALA A 21 15.47 -0.50 -30.86
CA ALA A 21 15.79 -0.14 -29.48
C ALA A 21 14.63 0.51 -28.70
N ALA A 22 13.50 0.78 -29.33
CA ALA A 22 12.49 1.71 -28.85
C ALA A 22 11.38 1.12 -27.97
N GLN A 23 11.39 -0.16 -27.60
CA GLN A 23 10.30 -0.78 -26.83
C GLN A 23 10.77 -1.60 -25.61
N GLU A 24 11.91 -1.24 -25.06
CA GLU A 24 12.38 -1.75 -23.76
C GLU A 24 12.18 -0.69 -22.68
N LEU A 25 11.68 -1.10 -21.50
CA LEU A 25 11.59 -0.29 -20.30
C LEU A 25 12.47 -0.88 -19.20
N ARG A 26 13.40 -0.06 -18.69
CA ARG A 26 14.27 -0.42 -17.57
C ARG A 26 13.78 0.31 -16.30
N VAL A 27 13.34 -0.46 -15.32
CA VAL A 27 12.75 0.03 -14.06
C VAL A 27 13.69 -0.29 -12.91
N ALA A 28 13.96 0.68 -12.04
CA ALA A 28 14.63 0.39 -10.77
C ALA A 28 13.65 0.52 -9.60
N VAL A 29 13.61 -0.52 -8.76
CA VAL A 29 12.75 -0.63 -7.57
C VAL A 29 13.58 -0.68 -6.29
N GLY A 30 12.98 -0.24 -5.17
CA GLY A 30 13.66 -0.19 -3.87
C GLY A 30 13.78 -1.55 -3.18
N ALA A 31 12.89 -2.47 -3.50
CA ALA A 31 12.86 -3.81 -2.91
C ALA A 31 12.59 -4.89 -3.96
N GLU A 32 13.30 -5.99 -3.83
CA GLU A 32 13.09 -7.19 -4.64
C GLU A 32 11.93 -8.02 -4.07
N PRO A 33 11.12 -8.72 -4.91
CA PRO A 33 10.17 -9.71 -4.42
C PRO A 33 10.91 -10.90 -3.80
N THR A 34 10.30 -11.52 -2.81
CA THR A 34 10.86 -12.71 -2.16
C THR A 34 10.58 -14.00 -2.92
N SER A 35 9.69 -13.95 -3.92
CA SER A 35 9.30 -15.05 -4.80
C SER A 35 8.51 -14.53 -6.00
N ILE A 36 8.54 -15.28 -7.12
CA ILE A 36 7.66 -15.08 -8.29
C ILE A 36 6.32 -15.82 -8.11
N ASP A 37 6.22 -16.76 -7.16
CA ASP A 37 4.95 -17.39 -6.81
C ASP A 37 3.95 -16.33 -6.30
N PRO A 38 2.84 -16.08 -7.02
CA PRO A 38 1.96 -14.96 -6.75
C PRO A 38 1.19 -15.08 -5.43
N LEU A 39 1.16 -16.26 -4.81
CA LEU A 39 0.46 -16.51 -3.55
C LEU A 39 1.41 -16.77 -2.36
N PHE A 40 2.73 -16.62 -2.57
CA PHE A 40 3.71 -16.91 -1.53
C PHE A 40 3.77 -15.86 -0.42
N HIS A 41 3.69 -14.57 -0.77
CA HIS A 41 3.93 -13.51 0.21
C HIS A 41 3.03 -12.30 -0.02
N ASN A 42 2.19 -11.98 0.94
CA ASN A 42 1.37 -10.76 0.95
C ASN A 42 2.25 -9.54 1.28
N LEU A 43 3.07 -9.14 0.32
CA LEU A 43 4.03 -8.04 0.42
C LEU A 43 4.02 -7.24 -0.88
N ASN A 44 4.07 -5.90 -0.80
CA ASN A 44 3.95 -5.01 -1.96
C ASN A 44 4.84 -5.37 -3.15
N PRO A 45 6.16 -5.61 -3.01
CA PRO A 45 7.00 -6.01 -4.14
C PRO A 45 6.53 -7.31 -4.83
N ASN A 46 6.10 -8.31 -4.04
CA ASN A 46 5.58 -9.56 -4.56
C ASN A 46 4.26 -9.36 -5.34
N LEU A 47 3.33 -8.59 -4.77
CA LEU A 47 2.04 -8.30 -5.38
C LEU A 47 2.20 -7.46 -6.67
N ALA A 48 3.11 -6.49 -6.69
CA ALA A 48 3.41 -5.69 -7.87
C ALA A 48 3.95 -6.56 -9.01
N ILE A 49 4.91 -7.46 -8.73
CA ILE A 49 5.46 -8.40 -9.73
C ILE A 49 4.38 -9.36 -10.22
N ALA A 50 3.57 -9.91 -9.32
CA ALA A 50 2.47 -10.82 -9.69
C ALA A 50 1.50 -10.18 -10.69
N ARG A 51 1.17 -8.89 -10.56
CA ARG A 51 0.27 -8.16 -11.47
C ARG A 51 0.81 -7.97 -12.88
N HIS A 52 2.10 -8.15 -13.12
CA HIS A 52 2.64 -8.18 -14.48
C HIS A 52 2.30 -9.49 -15.21
N ILE A 53 2.17 -10.58 -14.46
CA ILE A 53 2.06 -11.94 -15.00
C ILE A 53 0.64 -12.49 -14.90
N PHE A 54 -0.08 -12.16 -13.82
CA PHE A 54 -1.38 -12.73 -13.47
C PHE A 54 -2.43 -11.64 -13.30
N ASP A 55 -3.63 -11.89 -13.80
CA ASP A 55 -4.79 -11.07 -13.48
C ASP A 55 -5.55 -11.61 -12.25
N GLN A 56 -6.47 -10.81 -11.74
CA GLN A 56 -7.38 -11.12 -10.64
C GLN A 56 -8.82 -11.19 -11.16
N LEU A 57 -9.77 -11.67 -10.34
CA LEU A 57 -11.20 -11.62 -10.68
C LEU A 57 -11.70 -10.19 -10.88
N ALA A 58 -11.35 -9.31 -9.97
CA ALA A 58 -11.57 -7.87 -10.07
C ALA A 58 -10.23 -7.14 -9.95
N ALA A 59 -10.05 -6.03 -10.65
CA ALA A 59 -8.91 -5.14 -10.54
C ALA A 59 -9.24 -3.95 -9.63
N GLN A 60 -8.24 -3.15 -9.31
CA GLN A 60 -8.39 -1.86 -8.64
C GLN A 60 -7.85 -0.74 -9.53
N ASP A 61 -8.57 0.38 -9.61
CA ASP A 61 -8.07 1.58 -10.28
C ASP A 61 -7.00 2.30 -9.41
N GLU A 62 -6.53 3.46 -9.87
CA GLU A 62 -5.51 4.25 -9.17
C GLU A 62 -5.93 4.74 -7.76
N LYS A 63 -7.24 4.73 -7.47
CA LYS A 63 -7.84 5.03 -6.15
C LYS A 63 -8.37 3.80 -5.43
N GLN A 64 -7.94 2.61 -5.85
CA GLN A 64 -8.37 1.31 -5.32
C GLN A 64 -9.88 1.04 -5.42
N ARG A 65 -10.61 1.68 -6.35
CA ARG A 65 -12.00 1.34 -6.63
C ARG A 65 -12.02 0.11 -7.53
N LEU A 66 -12.92 -0.81 -7.21
CA LEU A 66 -13.08 -2.05 -7.96
C LEU A 66 -13.43 -1.80 -9.43
N GLN A 67 -12.76 -2.52 -10.30
CA GLN A 67 -12.95 -2.51 -11.75
C GLN A 67 -13.10 -3.95 -12.27
N PRO A 68 -13.92 -4.18 -13.32
CA PRO A 68 -13.97 -5.46 -13.99
C PRO A 68 -12.59 -5.89 -14.51
N ALA A 69 -12.25 -7.18 -14.27
CA ALA A 69 -11.04 -7.81 -14.78
C ALA A 69 -11.39 -9.18 -15.40
N LEU A 70 -10.97 -10.32 -14.83
CA LEU A 70 -11.38 -11.63 -15.33
C LEU A 70 -12.88 -11.86 -15.15
N ALA A 71 -13.49 -11.26 -14.14
CA ALA A 71 -14.94 -11.13 -14.04
C ALA A 71 -15.39 -9.84 -14.73
N LEU A 72 -16.38 -9.94 -15.60
CA LEU A 72 -17.06 -8.80 -16.25
C LEU A 72 -17.95 -8.03 -15.27
N SER A 73 -18.58 -8.77 -14.35
CA SER A 73 -19.49 -8.22 -13.34
C SER A 73 -19.62 -9.18 -12.17
N TRP A 74 -20.11 -8.65 -11.07
CA TRP A 74 -20.46 -9.40 -9.87
C TRP A 74 -21.66 -8.75 -9.19
N GLN A 75 -22.43 -9.57 -8.49
CA GLN A 75 -23.58 -9.08 -7.70
C GLN A 75 -23.83 -10.01 -6.52
N PRO A 76 -24.28 -9.50 -5.38
CA PRO A 76 -24.82 -10.34 -4.33
C PRO A 76 -26.19 -10.90 -4.77
N LEU A 77 -26.42 -12.19 -4.55
CA LEU A 77 -27.72 -12.83 -4.72
C LEU A 77 -28.51 -12.83 -3.40
N ASP A 78 -27.76 -12.93 -2.30
CA ASP A 78 -28.22 -12.80 -0.92
C ASP A 78 -27.05 -12.31 -0.05
N ASP A 79 -27.23 -12.22 1.26
CA ASP A 79 -26.22 -11.68 2.18
C ASP A 79 -24.92 -12.49 2.22
N THR A 80 -24.91 -13.74 1.75
CA THR A 80 -23.77 -14.64 1.80
C THR A 80 -23.34 -15.18 0.45
N THR A 81 -24.11 -14.95 -0.62
CA THR A 81 -23.86 -15.54 -1.94
C THR A 81 -23.63 -14.46 -2.98
N TRP A 82 -22.48 -14.53 -3.64
CA TRP A 82 -22.10 -13.64 -4.74
C TRP A 82 -22.04 -14.41 -6.05
N GLU A 83 -22.57 -13.84 -7.13
CA GLU A 83 -22.43 -14.37 -8.49
C GLU A 83 -21.44 -13.54 -9.29
N PHE A 84 -20.53 -14.22 -9.99
CA PHE A 84 -19.52 -13.61 -10.88
C PHE A 84 -19.74 -14.09 -12.31
N LYS A 85 -19.76 -13.16 -13.26
CA LYS A 85 -19.78 -13.43 -14.69
C LYS A 85 -18.37 -13.27 -15.26
N LEU A 86 -17.83 -14.32 -15.84
CA LEU A 86 -16.46 -14.38 -16.35
C LEU A 86 -16.36 -13.93 -17.81
N ARG A 87 -15.19 -13.47 -18.23
CA ARG A 87 -14.87 -13.20 -19.63
C ARG A 87 -14.72 -14.52 -20.42
N ALA A 88 -15.23 -14.55 -21.64
CA ALA A 88 -15.17 -15.72 -22.49
C ALA A 88 -13.86 -15.83 -23.31
N ASP A 89 -13.16 -14.72 -23.50
CA ASP A 89 -12.04 -14.55 -24.44
C ASP A 89 -10.65 -14.55 -23.78
N VAL A 90 -10.57 -14.84 -22.49
CA VAL A 90 -9.31 -14.87 -21.75
C VAL A 90 -8.54 -16.16 -21.99
N ARG A 91 -7.24 -16.02 -22.28
CA ARG A 91 -6.31 -17.13 -22.42
C ARG A 91 -5.07 -16.92 -21.55
N PHE A 92 -4.56 -18.02 -21.02
CA PHE A 92 -3.26 -18.07 -20.40
C PHE A 92 -2.12 -17.84 -21.40
N HIS A 93 -0.92 -17.59 -20.92
CA HIS A 93 0.26 -17.31 -21.76
C HIS A 93 0.63 -18.46 -22.70
N ASP A 94 0.25 -19.71 -22.37
CA ASP A 94 0.41 -20.90 -23.21
C ASP A 94 -0.72 -21.07 -24.24
N GLY A 95 -1.72 -20.16 -24.25
CA GLY A 95 -2.87 -20.19 -25.16
C GLY A 95 -4.06 -21.01 -24.67
N THR A 96 -3.98 -21.71 -23.53
CA THR A 96 -5.13 -22.42 -22.94
C THR A 96 -6.19 -21.43 -22.45
N PRO A 97 -7.50 -21.71 -22.64
CA PRO A 97 -8.56 -20.83 -22.16
C PRO A 97 -8.66 -20.83 -20.63
N LEU A 98 -9.04 -19.69 -20.05
CA LEU A 98 -9.42 -19.58 -18.64
C LEU A 98 -10.71 -20.36 -18.39
N SER A 99 -10.78 -21.06 -17.27
CA SER A 99 -11.94 -21.81 -16.82
C SER A 99 -12.30 -21.54 -15.36
N PRO A 100 -13.52 -21.84 -14.91
CA PRO A 100 -13.89 -21.77 -13.48
C PRO A 100 -12.98 -22.59 -12.56
N GLU A 101 -12.45 -23.71 -13.04
CA GLU A 101 -11.56 -24.59 -12.29
C GLU A 101 -10.22 -23.93 -11.95
N ASP A 102 -9.73 -23.01 -12.79
CA ASP A 102 -8.51 -22.23 -12.53
C ASP A 102 -8.74 -21.23 -11.39
N ILE A 103 -9.94 -20.65 -11.32
CA ILE A 103 -10.34 -19.72 -10.25
C ILE A 103 -10.45 -20.46 -8.92
N ILE A 104 -11.15 -21.59 -8.90
CA ILE A 104 -11.29 -22.46 -7.71
C ILE A 104 -9.91 -22.88 -7.23
N PHE A 105 -9.07 -23.39 -8.13
CA PHE A 105 -7.70 -23.80 -7.82
C PHE A 105 -6.88 -22.68 -7.18
N SER A 106 -6.95 -21.47 -7.72
CA SER A 106 -6.18 -20.33 -7.23
C SER A 106 -6.62 -19.88 -5.84
N ILE A 107 -7.94 -19.85 -5.59
CA ILE A 107 -8.50 -19.54 -4.27
C ILE A 107 -8.11 -20.60 -3.24
N ASP A 108 -8.25 -21.88 -3.59
CA ASP A 108 -7.90 -22.99 -2.72
C ASP A 108 -6.40 -23.06 -2.43
N ARG A 109 -5.56 -22.68 -3.39
CA ARG A 109 -4.10 -22.68 -3.23
C ARG A 109 -3.63 -21.58 -2.27
N ALA A 110 -4.36 -20.48 -2.13
CA ALA A 110 -3.96 -19.35 -1.28
C ALA A 110 -3.69 -19.74 0.19
N ASP A 111 -4.34 -20.79 0.68
CA ASP A 111 -4.15 -21.32 2.04
C ASP A 111 -3.11 -22.48 2.12
N LYS A 112 -2.63 -22.95 0.96
CA LYS A 112 -1.82 -24.18 0.87
C LYS A 112 -0.37 -23.95 0.46
N VAL A 113 0.08 -22.69 0.32
CA VAL A 113 1.47 -22.37 -0.07
C VAL A 113 2.40 -22.63 1.12
N PRO A 114 3.30 -23.63 1.04
CA PRO A 114 4.17 -23.97 2.15
C PRO A 114 5.16 -22.84 2.48
N ASN A 115 5.47 -22.70 3.78
CA ASN A 115 6.47 -21.75 4.29
C ASN A 115 6.21 -20.29 3.91
N SER A 116 4.97 -19.93 3.58
CA SER A 116 4.59 -18.54 3.33
C SER A 116 4.82 -17.68 4.58
N PRO A 117 5.61 -16.61 4.51
CA PRO A 117 5.84 -15.73 5.66
C PRO A 117 4.63 -14.84 5.98
N SER A 118 3.74 -14.63 5.01
CA SER A 118 2.47 -13.90 5.15
C SER A 118 1.51 -14.39 4.08
N ALA A 119 0.66 -15.35 4.44
CA ALA A 119 -0.24 -16.02 3.51
C ALA A 119 -1.35 -15.10 3.00
N LEU A 120 -1.72 -15.29 1.73
CA LEU A 120 -2.85 -14.61 1.11
C LEU A 120 -4.20 -15.24 1.51
N SER A 121 -4.20 -16.31 2.30
CA SER A 121 -5.41 -16.91 2.86
C SER A 121 -6.28 -15.94 3.68
N ILE A 122 -5.71 -14.85 4.16
CA ILE A 122 -6.47 -13.76 4.79
C ILE A 122 -7.60 -13.24 3.88
N TYR A 123 -7.43 -13.31 2.57
CA TYR A 123 -8.39 -12.86 1.55
C TYR A 123 -9.39 -13.94 1.11
N THR A 124 -9.21 -15.20 1.55
CA THR A 124 -10.05 -16.32 1.13
C THR A 124 -10.78 -17.01 2.29
N LYS A 125 -10.42 -16.69 3.55
CA LYS A 125 -10.99 -17.33 4.77
C LYS A 125 -12.50 -17.18 4.91
N SER A 126 -13.11 -16.14 4.38
CA SER A 126 -14.56 -15.94 4.41
C SER A 126 -15.31 -16.90 3.51
N ILE A 127 -14.63 -17.50 2.52
CA ILE A 127 -15.23 -18.35 1.50
C ILE A 127 -15.51 -19.73 2.10
N LYS A 128 -16.78 -20.17 1.98
CA LYS A 128 -17.24 -21.47 2.42
C LYS A 128 -17.35 -22.47 1.27
N GLU A 129 -17.84 -21.98 0.10
CA GLU A 129 -18.13 -22.84 -1.04
C GLU A 129 -18.03 -22.05 -2.34
N ILE A 130 -17.55 -22.68 -3.41
CA ILE A 130 -17.57 -22.13 -4.77
C ILE A 130 -18.30 -23.13 -5.67
N THR A 131 -19.36 -22.68 -6.32
CA THR A 131 -20.19 -23.49 -7.23
C THR A 131 -19.99 -23.00 -8.66
N VAL A 132 -19.73 -23.91 -9.58
CA VAL A 132 -19.75 -23.64 -11.03
C VAL A 132 -21.19 -23.76 -11.53
N VAL A 133 -21.76 -22.66 -11.99
CA VAL A 133 -23.12 -22.63 -12.55
C VAL A 133 -23.09 -23.03 -14.02
N ASP A 134 -22.15 -22.43 -14.76
CA ASP A 134 -21.86 -22.75 -16.17
C ASP A 134 -20.39 -22.34 -16.48
N LYS A 135 -19.99 -22.46 -17.76
CA LYS A 135 -18.62 -22.17 -18.21
C LYS A 135 -18.13 -20.74 -17.91
N LEU A 136 -19.04 -19.80 -17.70
CA LEU A 136 -18.74 -18.38 -17.52
C LEU A 136 -19.40 -17.80 -16.26
N THR A 137 -19.94 -18.63 -15.39
CA THR A 137 -20.65 -18.18 -14.17
C THR A 137 -20.24 -19.03 -12.99
N ILE A 138 -19.73 -18.37 -11.97
CA ILE A 138 -19.45 -18.98 -10.66
C ILE A 138 -20.25 -18.28 -9.57
N ARG A 139 -20.57 -19.01 -8.52
CA ARG A 139 -21.11 -18.48 -7.27
C ARG A 139 -20.17 -18.77 -6.13
N ILE A 140 -19.90 -17.75 -5.32
CA ILE A 140 -19.06 -17.87 -4.14
C ILE A 140 -19.92 -17.59 -2.93
N LYS A 141 -19.99 -18.56 -2.02
CA LYS A 141 -20.72 -18.47 -0.76
C LYS A 141 -19.75 -18.24 0.39
N THR A 142 -20.05 -17.25 1.21
CA THR A 142 -19.32 -16.96 2.44
C THR A 142 -19.97 -17.60 3.66
N ALA A 143 -19.23 -17.78 4.74
CA ALA A 143 -19.75 -18.38 5.96
C ALA A 143 -20.77 -17.48 6.68
N GLU A 144 -20.59 -16.16 6.56
CA GLU A 144 -21.42 -15.08 7.13
C GLU A 144 -21.53 -13.97 6.10
N PRO A 145 -22.45 -12.98 6.26
CA PRO A 145 -22.49 -11.80 5.41
C PRO A 145 -21.12 -11.14 5.30
N TYR A 146 -20.61 -11.00 4.08
CA TYR A 146 -19.25 -10.50 3.85
C TYR A 146 -19.15 -9.55 2.66
N PRO A 147 -19.29 -8.24 2.88
CA PRO A 147 -19.27 -7.24 1.83
C PRO A 147 -17.91 -7.03 1.15
N LEU A 148 -16.82 -7.46 1.78
CA LEU A 148 -15.44 -7.28 1.28
C LEU A 148 -14.96 -8.40 0.35
N LEU A 149 -15.82 -9.32 -0.06
CA LEU A 149 -15.40 -10.49 -0.84
C LEU A 149 -14.70 -10.10 -2.14
N VAL A 150 -15.22 -9.11 -2.86
CA VAL A 150 -14.67 -8.70 -4.16
C VAL A 150 -13.36 -7.94 -3.99
N GLU A 151 -13.27 -7.06 -2.99
CA GLU A 151 -12.03 -6.38 -2.59
C GLU A 151 -10.92 -7.37 -2.22
N ASP A 152 -11.26 -8.39 -1.46
CA ASP A 152 -10.33 -9.44 -1.09
C ASP A 152 -9.86 -10.23 -2.31
N LEU A 153 -10.78 -10.64 -3.19
CA LEU A 153 -10.47 -11.38 -4.41
C LEU A 153 -9.68 -10.55 -5.44
N SER A 154 -9.69 -9.23 -5.35
CA SER A 154 -8.80 -8.36 -6.14
C SER A 154 -7.32 -8.48 -5.77
N ASN A 155 -7.00 -9.18 -4.68
CA ASN A 155 -5.63 -9.50 -4.26
C ASN A 155 -5.20 -10.92 -4.61
N ILE A 156 -6.11 -11.77 -5.09
CA ILE A 156 -5.83 -13.17 -5.45
C ILE A 156 -5.52 -13.28 -6.95
N ALA A 157 -4.27 -13.57 -7.26
CA ALA A 157 -3.81 -13.83 -8.62
C ALA A 157 -4.34 -15.18 -9.13
N ILE A 158 -4.99 -15.18 -10.31
CA ILE A 158 -5.54 -16.39 -10.93
C ILE A 158 -4.46 -17.09 -11.73
N GLN A 159 -4.24 -18.36 -11.44
CA GLN A 159 -3.20 -19.21 -12.00
C GLN A 159 -3.83 -20.32 -12.88
N SER A 160 -3.10 -20.75 -13.88
CA SER A 160 -3.47 -21.96 -14.64
C SER A 160 -3.35 -23.19 -13.74
N LYS A 161 -4.46 -23.86 -13.43
CA LYS A 161 -4.46 -25.13 -12.71
C LYS A 161 -3.56 -26.15 -13.42
N LYS A 162 -3.66 -26.23 -14.74
CA LYS A 162 -2.84 -27.15 -15.56
C LYS A 162 -1.33 -26.95 -15.38
N ALA A 163 -0.89 -25.70 -15.22
CA ALA A 163 0.53 -25.38 -15.08
C ALA A 163 1.02 -25.44 -13.62
N ALA A 164 0.13 -25.17 -12.65
CA ALA A 164 0.51 -24.93 -11.26
C ALA A 164 0.14 -26.07 -10.30
N ASP A 165 -0.75 -26.99 -10.68
CA ASP A 165 -1.14 -28.12 -9.82
C ASP A 165 0.04 -29.03 -9.51
N GLY A 166 0.24 -29.34 -8.22
CA GLY A 166 1.38 -30.09 -7.72
C GLY A 166 2.74 -29.38 -7.81
N LYS A 167 2.78 -28.10 -8.20
CA LYS A 167 4.02 -27.32 -8.31
C LYS A 167 4.35 -26.58 -7.03
N THR A 168 5.66 -26.42 -6.80
CA THR A 168 6.23 -25.73 -5.66
C THR A 168 6.47 -24.24 -5.97
N THR A 169 6.69 -23.43 -4.92
CA THR A 169 7.14 -22.04 -5.06
C THR A 169 8.43 -21.92 -5.90
N ASP A 170 9.33 -22.90 -5.80
CA ASP A 170 10.56 -22.94 -6.58
C ASP A 170 10.31 -23.17 -8.09
N ASP A 171 9.27 -23.94 -8.45
CA ASP A 171 8.85 -24.09 -9.85
C ASP A 171 8.32 -22.78 -10.45
N PHE A 172 7.64 -21.95 -9.63
CA PHE A 172 7.27 -20.58 -10.04
C PHE A 172 8.51 -19.71 -10.24
N ASN A 173 9.44 -19.73 -9.29
CA ASN A 173 10.67 -18.94 -9.36
C ASN A 173 11.52 -19.26 -10.61
N LYS A 174 11.47 -20.50 -11.07
CA LYS A 174 12.13 -20.98 -12.30
C LYS A 174 11.31 -20.78 -13.57
N GLY A 175 10.09 -20.26 -13.48
CA GLY A 175 9.20 -20.04 -14.62
C GLY A 175 8.41 -21.27 -15.09
N VAL A 176 8.62 -22.45 -14.48
CA VAL A 176 7.96 -23.71 -14.88
C VAL A 176 6.45 -23.66 -14.62
N ALA A 177 6.04 -23.06 -13.51
CA ALA A 177 4.63 -22.92 -13.11
C ALA A 177 4.07 -21.50 -13.38
N THR A 178 4.88 -20.59 -13.93
CA THR A 178 4.54 -19.17 -14.08
C THR A 178 3.77 -18.95 -15.38
N ASN A 179 2.51 -19.40 -15.41
CA ASN A 179 1.59 -19.29 -16.54
C ASN A 179 0.33 -18.52 -16.10
N GLY A 180 0.29 -17.22 -16.38
CA GLY A 180 -0.81 -16.32 -16.06
C GLY A 180 -1.57 -15.86 -17.29
N THR A 181 -2.53 -14.95 -17.08
CA THR A 181 -3.32 -14.30 -18.13
C THR A 181 -2.90 -12.85 -18.36
N GLY A 182 -1.94 -12.34 -17.56
CA GLY A 182 -1.57 -10.94 -17.46
C GLY A 182 -0.90 -10.32 -18.67
N PRO A 183 -0.61 -9.00 -18.59
CA PRO A 183 -0.11 -8.20 -19.70
C PRO A 183 1.32 -8.56 -20.13
N PHE A 184 2.08 -9.23 -19.27
CA PHE A 184 3.44 -9.68 -19.57
C PHE A 184 3.63 -11.15 -19.23
N LYS A 185 4.54 -11.80 -19.96
CA LYS A 185 5.03 -13.16 -19.73
C LYS A 185 6.33 -13.10 -18.95
N PHE A 186 6.50 -13.94 -17.96
CA PHE A 186 7.76 -14.10 -17.25
C PHE A 186 8.84 -14.69 -18.17
N VAL A 187 10.04 -14.14 -18.13
CA VAL A 187 11.20 -14.64 -18.89
C VAL A 187 12.26 -15.21 -17.96
N GLU A 188 12.74 -14.40 -17.00
CA GLU A 188 13.74 -14.83 -16.02
C GLU A 188 13.71 -13.99 -14.74
N TRP A 189 14.18 -14.57 -13.67
CA TRP A 189 14.54 -13.89 -12.43
C TRP A 189 15.96 -14.31 -12.02
N VAL A 190 16.85 -13.31 -11.93
CA VAL A 190 18.20 -13.47 -11.39
C VAL A 190 18.21 -12.69 -10.05
N PRO A 191 18.08 -13.39 -8.90
CA PRO A 191 17.99 -12.74 -7.58
C PRO A 191 19.12 -11.73 -7.32
N GLY A 192 18.75 -10.57 -6.78
CA GLY A 192 19.67 -9.46 -6.53
C GLY A 192 20.12 -8.69 -7.78
N ASN A 193 19.71 -9.10 -8.98
CA ASN A 193 20.14 -8.49 -10.24
C ASN A 193 18.97 -7.95 -11.07
N ARG A 194 18.06 -8.82 -11.54
CA ARG A 194 16.97 -8.42 -12.43
C ARG A 194 15.83 -9.43 -12.49
N ILE A 195 14.67 -8.93 -12.90
CA ILE A 195 13.52 -9.70 -13.39
C ILE A 195 13.23 -9.22 -14.80
N VAL A 196 13.02 -10.12 -15.74
CA VAL A 196 12.74 -9.80 -17.15
C VAL A 196 11.36 -10.32 -17.55
N PHE A 197 10.61 -9.47 -18.23
CA PHE A 197 9.31 -9.79 -18.79
C PHE A 197 9.28 -9.53 -20.29
N ALA A 198 8.53 -10.36 -21.03
CA ALA A 198 8.17 -10.14 -22.41
C ALA A 198 6.67 -9.80 -22.51
N ARG A 199 6.29 -8.90 -23.41
CA ARG A 199 4.89 -8.51 -23.62
C ARG A 199 4.03 -9.71 -24.03
N ASN A 200 2.84 -9.78 -23.45
CA ASN A 200 1.80 -10.69 -23.95
C ASN A 200 1.07 -10.01 -25.12
N ASP A 201 1.43 -10.35 -26.35
CA ASP A 201 0.81 -9.76 -27.54
C ASP A 201 -0.67 -10.15 -27.71
N ASN A 202 -1.11 -11.22 -27.03
CA ASN A 202 -2.49 -11.72 -27.02
C ASN A 202 -3.24 -11.36 -25.73
N TYR A 203 -2.79 -10.32 -25.03
CA TYR A 203 -3.45 -9.87 -23.81
C TYR A 203 -4.90 -9.43 -24.10
N TRP A 204 -5.82 -9.89 -23.30
CA TRP A 204 -7.27 -9.62 -23.44
C TRP A 204 -7.66 -8.15 -23.12
N GLY A 205 -6.83 -7.47 -22.31
CA GLY A 205 -7.01 -6.05 -21.96
C GLY A 205 -6.24 -5.10 -22.88
N LYS A 206 -5.96 -3.88 -22.38
CA LYS A 206 -5.15 -2.91 -23.11
C LYS A 206 -3.72 -3.45 -23.26
N LYS A 207 -3.29 -3.70 -24.49
CA LYS A 207 -1.94 -4.19 -24.79
C LYS A 207 -0.88 -3.20 -24.30
N PRO A 208 0.13 -3.63 -23.50
CA PRO A 208 1.21 -2.77 -23.05
C PRO A 208 2.03 -2.21 -24.21
N TYR A 209 2.57 -1.01 -24.02
CA TYR A 209 3.47 -0.41 -25.03
C TYR A 209 4.79 -1.17 -25.16
N TRP A 210 5.39 -1.54 -24.02
CA TRP A 210 6.74 -2.09 -23.94
C TRP A 210 6.78 -3.57 -24.36
N LYS A 211 7.72 -3.93 -25.25
CA LYS A 211 7.94 -5.35 -25.66
C LYS A 211 8.71 -6.13 -24.61
N THR A 212 9.65 -5.46 -23.96
CA THR A 212 10.48 -6.03 -22.89
C THR A 212 10.49 -5.08 -21.70
N VAL A 213 10.40 -5.62 -20.51
CA VAL A 213 10.54 -4.89 -19.25
C VAL A 213 11.61 -5.56 -18.41
N THR A 214 12.61 -4.79 -17.99
CA THR A 214 13.66 -5.23 -17.08
C THR A 214 13.52 -4.47 -15.75
N ILE A 215 13.19 -5.18 -14.66
CA ILE A 215 13.13 -4.63 -13.31
C ILE A 215 14.42 -4.95 -12.56
N ARG A 216 15.07 -3.93 -12.01
CA ARG A 216 16.33 -4.03 -11.25
C ARG A 216 16.14 -3.58 -9.81
N PRO A 217 16.45 -4.39 -8.80
CA PRO A 217 16.47 -3.95 -7.41
C PRO A 217 17.69 -3.06 -7.17
N ILE A 218 17.44 -1.81 -6.77
CA ILE A 218 18.46 -0.85 -6.31
C ILE A 218 17.96 -0.26 -4.99
N THR A 219 18.42 -0.78 -3.87
CA THR A 219 17.88 -0.48 -2.53
C THR A 219 18.10 0.98 -2.10
N SER A 220 19.22 1.59 -2.47
CA SER A 220 19.52 3.00 -2.17
C SER A 220 18.71 3.94 -3.09
N ALA A 221 17.85 4.79 -2.54
CA ALA A 221 17.08 5.77 -3.29
C ALA A 221 17.97 6.77 -4.04
N ALA A 222 19.11 7.20 -3.43
CA ALA A 222 20.09 8.06 -4.08
C ALA A 222 20.75 7.38 -5.29
N SER A 223 21.05 6.08 -5.18
CA SER A 223 21.61 5.29 -6.29
C SER A 223 20.57 5.07 -7.40
N ARG A 224 19.28 4.88 -7.06
CA ARG A 224 18.19 4.82 -8.07
C ARG A 224 18.10 6.13 -8.85
N LEU A 225 18.11 7.26 -8.14
CA LEU A 225 18.06 8.57 -8.78
C LEU A 225 19.30 8.80 -9.68
N ALA A 226 20.49 8.46 -9.21
CA ALA A 226 21.70 8.56 -10.02
C ALA A 226 21.62 7.72 -11.31
N ALA A 227 21.10 6.49 -11.24
CA ALA A 227 20.91 5.62 -12.39
C ALA A 227 19.90 6.21 -13.39
N LEU A 228 18.82 6.85 -12.92
CA LEU A 228 17.87 7.57 -13.80
C LEU A 228 18.54 8.75 -14.51
N LEU A 229 19.28 9.57 -13.79
CA LEU A 229 19.95 10.76 -14.34
C LEU A 229 21.06 10.39 -15.33
N ALA A 230 21.74 9.26 -15.12
CA ALA A 230 22.75 8.71 -16.03
C ALA A 230 22.13 8.03 -17.26
N GLY A 231 20.84 7.68 -17.23
CA GLY A 231 20.16 6.94 -18.29
C GLY A 231 20.38 5.42 -18.26
N ASP A 232 20.85 4.89 -17.13
CA ASP A 232 20.99 3.43 -16.90
C ASP A 232 19.63 2.75 -16.72
N VAL A 233 18.64 3.50 -16.21
CA VAL A 233 17.24 3.11 -16.11
C VAL A 233 16.34 4.22 -16.65
N ASP A 234 15.11 3.85 -17.02
CA ASP A 234 14.13 4.76 -17.62
C ASP A 234 13.09 5.25 -16.60
N PHE A 235 12.96 4.50 -15.50
CA PHE A 235 11.92 4.71 -14.48
C PHE A 235 12.42 4.26 -13.11
N ILE A 236 12.08 5.02 -12.06
CA ILE A 236 12.37 4.70 -10.66
C ILE A 236 11.15 4.93 -9.77
N GLU A 237 11.00 4.16 -8.72
CA GLU A 237 10.11 4.43 -7.60
C GLU A 237 10.84 5.15 -6.45
N ASP A 238 10.07 5.71 -5.51
CA ASP A 238 10.56 6.33 -4.26
C ASP A 238 11.68 7.34 -4.48
N VAL A 239 11.38 8.39 -5.26
CA VAL A 239 12.27 9.54 -5.42
C VAL A 239 12.52 10.19 -4.05
N PRO A 240 13.79 10.43 -3.62
CA PRO A 240 14.06 11.10 -2.36
C PRO A 240 13.35 12.44 -2.27
N THR A 241 12.70 12.74 -1.14
CA THR A 241 11.90 13.97 -0.98
C THR A 241 12.73 15.23 -1.16
N THR A 242 13.98 15.23 -0.75
CA THR A 242 14.94 16.33 -0.89
C THR A 242 15.24 16.69 -2.33
N ASP A 243 15.09 15.75 -3.27
CA ASP A 243 15.43 15.93 -4.68
C ASP A 243 14.22 16.32 -5.54
N ILE A 244 12.97 16.13 -5.03
CA ILE A 244 11.74 16.38 -5.78
C ILE A 244 11.70 17.79 -6.35
N LYS A 245 12.04 18.80 -5.54
CA LYS A 245 12.02 20.20 -5.98
C LYS A 245 12.96 20.46 -7.16
N GLY A 246 14.20 19.99 -7.06
CA GLY A 246 15.18 20.15 -8.15
C GLY A 246 14.83 19.35 -9.40
N LEU A 247 14.17 18.20 -9.25
CA LEU A 247 13.77 17.36 -10.38
C LEU A 247 12.58 17.90 -11.16
N LYS A 248 11.70 18.70 -10.55
CA LYS A 248 10.57 19.35 -11.26
C LYS A 248 11.04 20.24 -12.41
N ASP A 249 12.18 20.89 -12.25
CA ASP A 249 12.77 21.79 -13.24
C ASP A 249 13.82 21.08 -14.13
N ASN A 250 14.06 19.80 -13.94
CA ASN A 250 15.05 19.05 -14.70
C ASN A 250 14.51 18.71 -16.10
N PRO A 251 15.20 19.15 -17.19
CA PRO A 251 14.71 18.91 -18.56
C PRO A 251 14.74 17.43 -18.98
N LYS A 252 15.44 16.56 -18.27
CA LYS A 252 15.59 15.13 -18.58
C LYS A 252 14.60 14.22 -17.83
N VAL A 253 13.91 14.75 -16.81
CA VAL A 253 13.08 13.96 -15.89
C VAL A 253 11.64 14.45 -15.90
N THR A 254 10.71 13.51 -15.74
CA THR A 254 9.31 13.75 -15.41
C THR A 254 9.02 13.08 -14.08
N LEU A 255 8.22 13.71 -13.22
CA LEU A 255 7.74 13.13 -11.97
C LEU A 255 6.26 12.78 -12.08
N ALA A 256 5.87 11.64 -11.52
CA ALA A 256 4.48 11.29 -11.25
C ALA A 256 4.28 11.13 -9.74
N GLN A 257 3.15 11.61 -9.23
CA GLN A 257 2.83 11.58 -7.81
C GLN A 257 1.41 11.10 -7.59
N ALA A 258 1.20 10.32 -6.52
CA ALA A 258 -0.12 9.97 -6.03
C ALA A 258 -0.18 10.07 -4.50
N VAL A 259 -1.31 10.53 -3.99
CA VAL A 259 -1.62 10.42 -2.57
C VAL A 259 -1.85 8.96 -2.25
N SER A 260 -1.05 8.43 -1.33
CA SER A 260 -1.16 7.05 -0.88
C SER A 260 -2.36 6.88 0.06
N ASN A 261 -2.89 5.67 0.11
CA ASN A 261 -3.85 5.25 1.13
C ASN A 261 -3.24 5.11 2.53
N ARG A 262 -1.96 5.45 2.68
CA ARG A 262 -1.23 5.32 3.94
C ARG A 262 -1.35 6.58 4.77
N VAL A 263 -1.91 6.44 5.98
CA VAL A 263 -1.86 7.47 7.02
C VAL A 263 -0.68 7.21 7.96
N ILE A 264 0.09 8.26 8.26
CA ILE A 264 1.08 8.27 9.34
C ILE A 264 0.41 8.92 10.56
N TYR A 265 0.55 8.29 11.72
CA TYR A 265 -0.18 8.66 12.93
C TYR A 265 0.63 8.40 14.21
N LEU A 266 0.21 9.03 15.31
CA LEU A 266 0.63 8.64 16.64
C LEU A 266 -0.40 7.70 17.26
N HIS A 267 0.08 6.64 17.90
CA HIS A 267 -0.72 5.75 18.73
C HIS A 267 -0.32 5.94 20.19
N LEU A 268 -1.32 6.10 21.05
CA LEU A 268 -1.17 6.43 22.45
C LEU A 268 -1.69 5.28 23.32
N ASP A 269 -1.00 4.97 24.40
CA ASP A 269 -1.48 4.01 25.39
C ASP A 269 -2.70 4.57 26.12
N THR A 270 -3.87 4.06 25.82
CA THR A 270 -5.13 4.51 26.44
C THR A 270 -5.69 3.50 27.45
N ASP A 271 -4.95 2.43 27.75
CA ASP A 271 -5.44 1.29 28.52
C ASP A 271 -4.83 1.23 29.93
N ARG A 272 -3.49 1.20 30.02
CA ARG A 272 -2.81 0.96 31.29
C ARG A 272 -3.04 2.06 32.31
N GLU A 273 -3.15 1.69 33.60
CA GLU A 273 -3.28 2.67 34.69
C GLU A 273 -1.99 3.46 34.88
N VAL A 274 -0.84 2.82 34.71
CA VAL A 274 0.50 3.44 34.70
C VAL A 274 1.15 3.05 33.38
N THR A 275 1.61 4.05 32.62
CA THR A 275 2.24 3.84 31.33
C THR A 275 3.76 3.92 31.46
N PRO A 276 4.55 3.05 30.77
CA PRO A 276 6.01 3.14 30.81
C PRO A 276 6.50 4.40 30.08
N PHE A 277 7.76 4.78 30.30
CA PHE A 277 8.40 5.93 29.65
C PHE A 277 7.67 7.27 29.81
N ALA A 278 6.86 7.42 30.86
CA ALA A 278 6.22 8.67 31.25
C ALA A 278 6.66 9.05 32.68
N PHE A 279 7.21 10.26 32.84
CA PHE A 279 7.85 10.69 34.07
C PHE A 279 7.41 12.13 34.41
N ASP A 280 7.49 12.49 35.69
CA ASP A 280 7.39 13.89 36.11
C ASP A 280 8.64 14.70 35.71
N LYS A 281 8.67 15.99 35.95
CA LYS A 281 9.82 16.85 35.62
C LYS A 281 11.09 16.52 36.42
N ALA A 282 10.96 15.83 37.56
CA ALA A 282 12.08 15.36 38.37
C ALA A 282 12.61 13.99 37.92
N GLY A 283 11.95 13.34 36.97
CA GLY A 283 12.35 12.02 36.42
C GLY A 283 11.74 10.83 37.17
N ASN A 284 10.76 11.03 38.05
CA ASN A 284 10.04 9.94 38.71
C ASN A 284 8.92 9.43 37.79
N PRO A 285 8.66 8.09 37.74
CA PRO A 285 7.53 7.57 36.99
C PRO A 285 6.21 8.23 37.40
N LEU A 286 5.39 8.60 36.43
CA LEU A 286 4.06 9.15 36.72
C LEU A 286 3.17 8.11 37.40
N PRO A 287 2.44 8.44 38.46
CA PRO A 287 1.57 7.50 39.18
C PRO A 287 0.31 7.13 38.40
N LYS A 288 -0.01 7.86 37.34
CA LYS A 288 -1.16 7.64 36.48
C LYS A 288 -0.75 7.87 35.01
N ASN A 289 -1.36 7.15 34.12
CA ASN A 289 -1.19 7.33 32.68
C ASN A 289 -1.87 8.62 32.19
N PRO A 290 -1.12 9.65 31.77
CA PRO A 290 -1.71 10.91 31.30
C PRO A 290 -2.48 10.71 29.96
N LEU A 291 -2.12 9.70 29.16
CA LEU A 291 -2.70 9.48 27.84
C LEU A 291 -4.14 8.91 27.89
N LYS A 292 -4.59 8.43 29.05
CA LYS A 292 -6.01 8.04 29.28
C LYS A 292 -6.95 9.26 29.30
N ASP A 293 -6.45 10.42 29.67
CA ASP A 293 -7.26 11.64 29.66
C ASP A 293 -7.40 12.20 28.24
N LEU A 294 -8.64 12.32 27.78
CA LEU A 294 -8.92 12.85 26.44
C LEU A 294 -8.36 14.26 26.25
N ARG A 295 -8.35 15.09 27.28
CA ARG A 295 -7.81 16.47 27.25
C ARG A 295 -6.31 16.46 26.93
N VAL A 296 -5.56 15.49 27.46
CA VAL A 296 -4.14 15.31 27.17
C VAL A 296 -3.95 14.87 25.72
N ARG A 297 -4.76 13.92 25.22
CA ARG A 297 -4.70 13.52 23.81
C ARG A 297 -5.05 14.67 22.86
N GLN A 298 -6.05 15.49 23.22
CA GLN A 298 -6.41 16.71 22.49
C GLN A 298 -5.28 17.74 22.50
N ALA A 299 -4.60 17.92 23.63
CA ALA A 299 -3.43 18.79 23.73
C ALA A 299 -2.31 18.33 22.81
N ILE A 300 -2.00 17.02 22.78
CA ILE A 300 -1.02 16.42 21.86
C ILE A 300 -1.42 16.70 20.41
N SER A 301 -2.67 16.47 20.03
CA SER A 301 -3.13 16.69 18.66
C SER A 301 -3.04 18.16 18.24
N LYS A 302 -3.49 19.09 19.09
CA LYS A 302 -3.46 20.55 18.85
C LYS A 302 -2.04 21.13 18.79
N ALA A 303 -1.09 20.53 19.52
CA ALA A 303 0.30 20.96 19.51
C ALA A 303 1.03 20.64 18.20
N ILE A 304 0.51 19.75 17.38
CA ILE A 304 1.18 19.27 16.15
C ILE A 304 0.78 20.14 14.95
N ASN A 305 1.76 20.87 14.43
CA ASN A 305 1.61 21.62 13.18
C ASN A 305 1.83 20.67 11.99
N ARG A 306 0.74 20.04 11.53
CA ARG A 306 0.75 19.09 10.42
C ARG A 306 1.23 19.71 9.11
N GLN A 307 0.86 20.96 8.86
CA GLN A 307 1.30 21.71 7.68
C GLN A 307 2.82 21.93 7.70
N ALA A 308 3.40 22.27 8.86
CA ALA A 308 4.86 22.41 8.98
C ALA A 308 5.60 21.07 8.80
N ILE A 309 5.02 19.95 9.23
CA ILE A 309 5.59 18.61 8.94
C ILE A 309 5.60 18.38 7.42
N VAL A 310 4.49 18.63 6.74
CA VAL A 310 4.39 18.47 5.27
C VAL A 310 5.40 19.33 4.54
N GLU A 311 5.51 20.59 4.89
CA GLU A 311 6.37 21.55 4.17
C GLU A 311 7.86 21.35 4.47
N ARG A 312 8.24 21.08 5.73
CA ARG A 312 9.64 21.14 6.17
C ARG A 312 10.29 19.78 6.40
N VAL A 313 9.48 18.76 6.72
CA VAL A 313 9.99 17.41 6.95
C VAL A 313 9.78 16.55 5.71
N MET A 314 8.60 16.69 5.07
CA MET A 314 8.23 15.90 3.89
C MET A 314 8.52 16.60 2.57
N GLU A 315 9.08 17.83 2.58
CA GLU A 315 9.43 18.61 1.39
C GLU A 315 8.24 18.75 0.39
N GLY A 316 7.00 18.79 0.92
CA GLY A 316 5.77 18.82 0.15
C GLY A 316 5.28 17.45 -0.36
N ALA A 317 5.98 16.35 -0.06
CA ALA A 317 5.58 14.99 -0.46
C ALA A 317 4.68 14.33 0.60
N ALA A 318 3.68 15.06 1.07
CA ALA A 318 2.64 14.58 1.97
C ALA A 318 1.42 15.50 1.93
N ILE A 319 0.30 15.05 2.52
CA ILE A 319 -0.91 15.86 2.73
C ILE A 319 -1.30 15.76 4.20
N PRO A 320 -1.61 16.88 4.91
CA PRO A 320 -2.06 16.80 6.30
C PRO A 320 -3.29 15.91 6.46
N ALA A 321 -3.29 15.04 7.47
CA ALA A 321 -4.37 14.08 7.71
C ALA A 321 -5.27 14.51 8.88
N GLY A 322 -6.58 14.39 8.68
CA GLY A 322 -7.60 14.57 9.71
C GLY A 322 -8.36 13.28 10.05
N GLN A 323 -8.15 12.21 9.31
CA GLN A 323 -8.83 10.93 9.47
C GLN A 323 -7.99 9.76 8.94
N LEU A 324 -8.59 8.58 8.81
CA LEU A 324 -7.90 7.32 8.52
C LEU A 324 -7.44 7.17 7.06
N LEU A 325 -8.14 7.78 6.12
CA LEU A 325 -7.87 7.73 4.68
C LEU A 325 -8.02 9.11 4.04
N PRO A 326 -7.34 9.39 2.92
CA PRO A 326 -7.52 10.64 2.19
C PRO A 326 -8.87 10.70 1.48
N ASP A 327 -9.25 11.90 1.03
CA ASP A 327 -10.51 12.15 0.32
C ASP A 327 -10.65 11.28 -0.94
N GLY A 328 -11.86 10.79 -1.17
CA GLY A 328 -12.24 9.97 -2.32
C GLY A 328 -12.13 8.47 -2.10
N PHE A 329 -11.68 8.02 -0.92
CA PHE A 329 -11.75 6.62 -0.52
C PHE A 329 -13.07 6.29 0.17
N PHE A 330 -13.49 5.03 0.09
CA PHE A 330 -14.75 4.57 0.66
C PHE A 330 -14.75 4.63 2.21
N GLY A 331 -15.81 5.19 2.77
CA GLY A 331 -15.96 5.35 4.23
C GLY A 331 -15.23 6.57 4.82
N VAL A 332 -14.70 7.46 3.97
CA VAL A 332 -14.15 8.75 4.40
C VAL A 332 -15.29 9.68 4.81
N SER A 333 -15.22 10.24 6.02
CA SER A 333 -16.24 11.17 6.51
C SER A 333 -16.04 12.58 5.96
N PRO A 334 -17.08 13.21 5.39
CA PRO A 334 -17.04 14.61 4.97
C PRO A 334 -17.00 15.59 6.17
N ASN A 335 -17.32 15.11 7.37
CA ASN A 335 -17.43 15.93 8.59
C ASN A 335 -16.09 16.13 9.29
N LEU A 336 -15.12 15.22 9.07
CA LEU A 336 -13.80 15.30 9.70
C LEU A 336 -12.87 16.22 8.91
N LYS A 337 -12.17 17.07 9.65
CA LYS A 337 -11.19 18.01 9.09
C LYS A 337 -9.85 17.84 9.81
N VAL A 338 -8.79 18.32 9.17
CA VAL A 338 -7.47 18.37 9.79
C VAL A 338 -7.53 19.24 11.05
N GLU A 339 -7.03 18.71 12.17
CA GLU A 339 -6.97 19.46 13.44
C GLU A 339 -6.14 20.73 13.26
N ARG A 340 -6.69 21.84 13.74
CA ARG A 340 -6.01 23.13 13.69
C ARG A 340 -4.86 23.17 14.70
N TYR A 341 -3.70 23.64 14.27
CA TYR A 341 -2.57 23.92 15.13
C TYR A 341 -2.93 25.04 16.13
N ASP A 342 -2.90 24.72 17.43
CA ASP A 342 -3.28 25.60 18.52
C ASP A 342 -2.48 25.26 19.80
N PRO A 343 -1.20 25.69 19.85
CA PRO A 343 -0.34 25.36 21.00
C PRO A 343 -0.80 26.02 22.32
N ASP A 344 -1.48 27.15 22.26
CA ASP A 344 -1.97 27.82 23.50
C ASP A 344 -3.21 27.09 24.04
N GLY A 345 -4.14 26.69 23.18
CA GLY A 345 -5.23 25.79 23.55
C GLY A 345 -4.73 24.46 24.09
N ALA A 346 -3.65 23.92 23.52
CA ALA A 346 -3.01 22.69 24.00
C ALA A 346 -2.46 22.84 25.43
N LYS A 347 -1.77 23.94 25.77
CA LYS A 347 -1.29 24.24 27.12
C LYS A 347 -2.43 24.36 28.13
N LYS A 348 -3.53 25.00 27.70
CA LYS A 348 -4.72 25.12 28.55
C LYS A 348 -5.32 23.74 28.85
N LEU A 349 -5.47 22.88 27.86
CA LEU A 349 -5.97 21.51 28.04
C LEU A 349 -5.09 20.70 29.00
N LEU A 350 -3.75 20.83 28.90
CA LEU A 350 -2.84 20.18 29.85
C LEU A 350 -3.02 20.68 31.27
N ALA A 351 -3.18 22.01 31.46
CA ALA A 351 -3.44 22.58 32.76
C ALA A 351 -4.79 22.12 33.36
N ASP A 352 -5.86 22.10 32.54
CA ASP A 352 -7.18 21.61 32.91
C ASP A 352 -7.18 20.10 33.25
N ALA A 353 -6.25 19.33 32.66
CA ALA A 353 -6.03 17.91 32.96
C ALA A 353 -5.13 17.69 34.22
N GLY A 354 -4.64 18.75 34.86
CA GLY A 354 -3.75 18.65 36.02
C GLY A 354 -2.26 18.57 35.71
N TYR A 355 -1.86 18.78 34.46
CA TYR A 355 -0.47 18.75 34.02
C TYR A 355 0.08 20.15 33.66
N GLN A 356 -0.25 21.17 34.45
CA GLN A 356 0.22 22.53 34.22
C GLN A 356 1.75 22.67 34.19
N GLN A 357 2.47 21.85 34.97
CA GLN A 357 3.94 21.79 34.95
C GLN A 357 4.48 20.93 33.78
N GLY A 358 3.61 20.27 33.04
CA GLY A 358 3.97 19.31 32.02
C GLY A 358 4.50 18.00 32.59
N PHE A 359 5.08 17.17 31.73
CA PHE A 359 5.67 15.87 32.07
C PHE A 359 6.68 15.45 30.99
N GLN A 360 7.40 14.35 31.23
CA GLN A 360 8.33 13.78 30.26
C GLN A 360 7.71 12.50 29.65
N ILE A 361 7.94 12.27 28.34
CA ILE A 361 7.53 11.04 27.66
C ILE A 361 8.55 10.65 26.58
N THR A 362 8.60 9.37 26.22
CA THR A 362 9.37 8.91 25.06
C THR A 362 8.45 8.61 23.89
N LEU A 363 8.74 9.21 22.73
CA LEU A 363 8.16 8.87 21.44
C LEU A 363 9.04 7.83 20.76
N HIS A 364 8.49 6.62 20.56
CA HIS A 364 9.17 5.55 19.86
C HIS A 364 8.73 5.47 18.40
N GLY A 365 9.63 5.09 17.49
CA GLY A 365 9.29 4.96 16.08
C GLY A 365 10.27 4.07 15.31
N PRO A 366 9.90 3.65 14.08
CA PRO A 366 10.87 3.06 13.17
C PRO A 366 11.79 4.15 12.59
N ASN A 367 12.94 3.73 12.01
CA ASN A 367 13.88 4.63 11.35
C ASN A 367 14.21 4.21 9.90
N ASN A 368 13.50 3.21 9.38
CA ASN A 368 13.69 2.69 8.02
C ASN A 368 12.41 2.05 7.44
N ARG A 369 11.23 2.56 7.83
CA ARG A 369 9.93 2.01 7.40
C ARG A 369 9.11 2.98 6.59
N TYR A 370 9.04 4.24 6.99
CA TYR A 370 8.24 5.30 6.37
C TYR A 370 9.15 6.41 5.87
N ILE A 371 8.63 7.19 4.92
CA ILE A 371 9.37 8.35 4.41
C ILE A 371 9.68 9.32 5.55
N ASN A 372 10.96 9.56 5.82
CA ASN A 372 11.44 10.49 6.85
C ASN A 372 10.97 10.19 8.29
N ASP A 373 10.68 8.95 8.64
CA ASP A 373 10.10 8.53 9.93
C ASP A 373 10.83 9.08 11.15
N SER A 374 12.15 8.98 11.24
CA SER A 374 12.93 9.55 12.34
C SER A 374 12.80 11.08 12.42
N LYS A 375 12.85 11.77 11.29
CA LYS A 375 12.70 13.24 11.23
C LYS A 375 11.30 13.69 11.67
N ILE A 376 10.27 12.89 11.36
CA ILE A 376 8.89 13.14 11.82
C ILE A 376 8.83 13.01 13.34
N CYS A 377 9.44 11.95 13.93
CA CYS A 377 9.51 11.78 15.38
C CYS A 377 10.20 13.00 16.06
N GLU A 378 11.32 13.47 15.52
CA GLU A 378 12.04 14.64 16.02
C GLU A 378 11.19 15.92 15.96
N ALA A 379 10.50 16.15 14.82
CA ALA A 379 9.63 17.31 14.66
C ALA A 379 8.45 17.29 15.63
N VAL A 380 7.80 16.14 15.80
CA VAL A 380 6.72 15.94 16.77
C VAL A 380 7.21 16.19 18.20
N ALA A 381 8.35 15.62 18.57
CA ALA A 381 8.95 15.80 19.90
C ALA A 381 9.22 17.28 20.22
N GLN A 382 9.77 18.03 19.26
CA GLN A 382 9.97 19.47 19.41
C GLN A 382 8.65 20.24 19.61
N MET A 383 7.59 19.85 18.89
CA MET A 383 6.28 20.49 19.01
C MET A 383 5.64 20.21 20.36
N LEU A 384 5.72 18.97 20.86
CA LEU A 384 5.21 18.59 22.17
C LEU A 384 5.98 19.26 23.32
N SER A 385 7.30 19.38 23.19
CA SER A 385 8.13 20.07 24.20
C SER A 385 7.74 21.56 24.37
N ARG A 386 7.27 22.23 23.31
CA ARG A 386 6.81 23.63 23.35
C ARG A 386 5.56 23.82 24.20
N ILE A 387 4.78 22.78 24.42
CA ILE A 387 3.58 22.82 25.28
C ILE A 387 3.83 22.24 26.67
N GLY A 388 5.07 21.90 27.01
CA GLY A 388 5.47 21.36 28.31
C GLY A 388 5.56 19.83 28.40
N ILE A 389 5.30 19.11 27.33
CA ILE A 389 5.53 17.64 27.26
C ILE A 389 6.95 17.40 26.74
N ASP A 390 7.93 17.27 27.66
CA ASP A 390 9.33 17.03 27.27
C ASP A 390 9.46 15.64 26.64
N THR A 391 9.64 15.63 25.33
CA THR A 391 9.55 14.40 24.56
C THR A 391 10.93 13.94 24.10
N LYS A 392 11.35 12.78 24.60
CA LYS A 392 12.50 12.03 24.10
C LYS A 392 12.12 11.27 22.82
N VAL A 393 13.04 11.15 21.87
CA VAL A 393 12.87 10.31 20.67
C VAL A 393 13.76 9.08 20.79
N ASP A 394 13.17 7.91 20.58
CA ASP A 394 13.86 6.62 20.48
C ASP A 394 13.40 5.89 19.23
N THR A 395 14.24 5.93 18.17
CA THR A 395 13.93 5.27 16.91
C THR A 395 14.82 4.06 16.66
N MET A 396 14.26 3.04 16.03
CA MET A 396 14.95 1.76 15.82
C MET A 396 14.56 1.12 14.48
N PRO A 397 15.34 0.16 13.96
CA PRO A 397 14.96 -0.59 12.75
C PRO A 397 13.57 -1.23 12.87
N GLN A 398 12.83 -1.26 11.75
CA GLN A 398 11.42 -1.67 11.72
C GLN A 398 11.16 -3.04 12.34
N ASN A 399 12.04 -4.01 12.13
CA ASN A 399 11.91 -5.36 12.68
C ASN A 399 11.99 -5.37 14.21
N VAL A 400 12.86 -4.55 14.82
CA VAL A 400 12.96 -4.37 16.27
C VAL A 400 11.73 -3.63 16.79
N PHE A 401 11.39 -2.51 16.12
CA PHE A 401 10.27 -1.66 16.51
C PHE A 401 8.94 -2.44 16.56
N PHE A 402 8.57 -3.13 15.47
CA PHE A 402 7.28 -3.83 15.43
C PHE A 402 7.24 -5.05 16.36
N THR A 403 8.36 -5.74 16.59
CA THR A 403 8.43 -6.82 17.57
C THR A 403 8.10 -6.32 18.97
N ARG A 404 8.66 -5.18 19.39
CA ARG A 404 8.42 -4.55 20.69
C ARG A 404 7.04 -3.92 20.79
N ALA A 405 6.62 -3.16 19.77
CA ALA A 405 5.30 -2.53 19.72
C ALA A 405 4.14 -3.53 19.74
N SER A 406 4.33 -4.73 19.20
CA SER A 406 3.32 -5.80 19.25
C SER A 406 3.16 -6.43 20.64
N LYS A 407 4.14 -6.21 21.54
CA LYS A 407 4.09 -6.62 22.96
C LYS A 407 3.62 -5.49 23.89
N PRO A 408 2.92 -4.47 23.43
CA PRO A 408 2.64 -3.13 24.02
C PRO A 408 3.73 -2.62 24.99
N GLU A 409 5.00 -2.61 24.55
CA GLU A 409 6.10 -2.14 25.40
C GLU A 409 6.17 -0.62 25.51
N PHE A 410 5.51 0.13 24.62
CA PHE A 410 5.62 1.58 24.48
C PHE A 410 4.37 2.31 24.95
N SER A 411 4.50 3.61 25.21
CA SER A 411 3.39 4.51 25.60
C SER A 411 2.92 5.37 24.44
N LEU A 412 3.85 5.90 23.67
CA LEU A 412 3.61 6.79 22.55
C LEU A 412 4.47 6.31 21.37
N ILE A 413 3.85 6.04 20.24
CA ILE A 413 4.55 5.57 19.05
C ILE A 413 4.14 6.34 17.80
N LEU A 414 5.09 6.46 16.86
CA LEU A 414 4.81 6.79 15.46
C LEU A 414 4.67 5.51 14.66
N ALA A 415 3.58 5.41 13.90
CA ALA A 415 3.35 4.30 12.98
C ALA A 415 2.60 4.78 11.73
N GLY A 416 2.44 3.89 10.77
CA GLY A 416 1.65 4.13 9.55
C GLY A 416 0.81 2.91 9.19
N TRP A 417 -0.33 3.16 8.54
CA TRP A 417 -1.23 2.12 8.03
C TRP A 417 -1.63 2.40 6.59
N GLY A 418 -1.41 1.43 5.71
CA GLY A 418 -1.93 1.42 4.35
C GLY A 418 -3.13 0.49 4.25
N SER A 419 -4.22 0.95 3.65
CA SER A 419 -5.43 0.14 3.48
C SER A 419 -5.31 -0.79 2.28
N GLY A 420 -5.22 -2.10 2.51
CA GLY A 420 -5.16 -3.09 1.41
C GLY A 420 -6.48 -3.21 0.63
N THR A 421 -7.60 -2.88 1.25
CA THR A 421 -8.93 -2.89 0.62
C THR A 421 -9.33 -1.55 0.00
N GLY A 422 -8.56 -0.47 0.26
CA GLY A 422 -8.92 0.86 -0.21
C GLY A 422 -10.12 1.48 0.51
N GLU A 423 -10.51 0.97 1.68
CA GLU A 423 -11.64 1.50 2.43
C GLU A 423 -11.37 1.63 3.93
N ALA A 424 -12.22 2.40 4.63
CA ALA A 424 -12.05 2.72 6.05
C ALA A 424 -12.21 1.53 7.00
N SER A 425 -12.85 0.43 6.57
CA SER A 425 -12.98 -0.77 7.39
C SER A 425 -11.62 -1.37 7.78
N SER A 426 -10.62 -1.31 6.89
CA SER A 426 -9.27 -1.83 7.14
C SER A 426 -8.59 -1.14 8.33
N PRO A 427 -8.38 0.20 8.33
CA PRO A 427 -7.78 0.88 9.48
C PRO A 427 -8.69 0.87 10.73
N LEU A 428 -10.02 0.96 10.60
CA LEU A 428 -10.94 0.84 11.73
C LEU A 428 -10.78 -0.50 12.44
N LYS A 429 -10.86 -1.60 11.69
CA LYS A 429 -10.72 -2.96 12.21
C LYS A 429 -9.35 -3.20 12.85
N SER A 430 -8.29 -2.67 12.24
CA SER A 430 -6.92 -2.97 12.65
C SER A 430 -6.40 -2.09 13.78
N LEU A 431 -6.75 -0.79 13.77
CA LEU A 431 -6.15 0.22 14.64
C LEU A 431 -7.05 0.67 15.79
N LEU A 432 -8.38 0.71 15.58
CA LEU A 432 -9.33 1.34 16.49
C LEU A 432 -10.33 0.37 17.12
N ALA A 433 -10.66 -0.76 16.48
CA ALA A 433 -11.50 -1.77 17.09
C ALA A 433 -10.88 -2.27 18.40
N THR A 434 -11.70 -2.50 19.40
CA THR A 434 -11.28 -3.14 20.65
C THR A 434 -10.58 -4.47 20.37
N TYR A 435 -9.40 -4.65 20.94
CA TYR A 435 -8.60 -5.84 20.71
C TYR A 435 -9.35 -7.13 21.09
N ASN A 436 -9.55 -8.00 20.13
CA ASN A 436 -10.12 -9.32 20.30
C ASN A 436 -9.45 -10.29 19.33
N LYS A 437 -8.60 -11.17 19.87
CA LYS A 437 -7.82 -12.12 19.08
C LYS A 437 -8.70 -13.12 18.32
N GLU A 438 -9.76 -13.61 18.96
CA GLU A 438 -10.66 -14.62 18.38
C GLU A 438 -11.43 -14.08 17.18
N LYS A 439 -11.88 -12.83 17.26
CA LYS A 439 -12.59 -12.14 16.18
C LYS A 439 -11.66 -11.45 15.19
N GLY A 440 -10.34 -11.49 15.39
CA GLY A 440 -9.37 -10.79 14.55
C GLY A 440 -9.52 -9.26 14.56
N MET A 441 -10.04 -8.70 15.67
CA MET A 441 -10.23 -7.26 15.84
C MET A 441 -9.05 -6.64 16.58
N GLY A 442 -8.66 -5.42 16.16
CA GLY A 442 -7.61 -4.65 16.80
C GLY A 442 -6.21 -5.24 16.77
N PRO A 443 -5.77 -6.04 15.76
CA PRO A 443 -4.46 -6.68 15.78
C PRO A 443 -3.30 -5.69 15.82
N SER A 444 -3.51 -4.48 15.34
CA SER A 444 -2.55 -3.37 15.36
C SER A 444 -2.97 -2.20 16.27
N ASN A 445 -3.98 -2.40 17.10
CA ASN A 445 -4.39 -1.45 18.14
C ASN A 445 -3.40 -1.53 19.32
N ARG A 446 -2.22 -0.95 19.13
CA ARG A 446 -1.11 -0.99 20.09
C ARG A 446 -1.34 -0.11 21.31
N GLY A 447 -2.20 0.90 21.18
CA GLY A 447 -2.66 1.76 22.27
C GLY A 447 -3.78 1.17 23.11
N ARG A 448 -4.33 0.01 22.69
CA ARG A 448 -5.47 -0.64 23.34
C ARG A 448 -6.70 0.26 23.52
N TYR A 449 -6.89 1.21 22.60
CA TYR A 449 -8.11 2.00 22.53
C TYR A 449 -9.35 1.08 22.46
N SER A 450 -10.41 1.46 23.14
CA SER A 450 -11.67 0.71 23.17
C SER A 450 -12.85 1.66 23.24
N ASN A 451 -13.82 1.45 22.34
CA ASN A 451 -15.09 2.17 22.38
C ASN A 451 -16.21 1.24 21.87
N PRO A 452 -17.14 0.79 22.75
CA PRO A 452 -18.21 -0.12 22.38
C PRO A 452 -19.16 0.40 21.28
N LYS A 453 -19.33 1.72 21.15
CA LYS A 453 -20.16 2.32 20.10
C LYS A 453 -19.48 2.19 18.72
N LEU A 454 -18.17 2.44 18.67
CA LEU A 454 -17.36 2.23 17.46
C LEU A 454 -17.41 0.75 17.06
N ASP A 455 -17.19 -0.16 18.01
CA ASP A 455 -17.19 -1.61 17.75
C ASP A 455 -18.52 -2.09 17.20
N ALA A 456 -19.64 -1.59 17.74
CA ALA A 456 -20.99 -1.94 17.26
C ALA A 456 -21.24 -1.45 15.83
N LEU A 457 -20.86 -0.20 15.51
CA LEU A 457 -20.98 0.36 14.16
C LEU A 457 -20.11 -0.39 13.17
N LEU A 458 -18.86 -0.68 13.53
CA LEU A 458 -17.94 -1.43 12.70
C LEU A 458 -18.43 -2.85 12.45
N ALA A 459 -18.87 -3.57 13.49
CA ALA A 459 -19.42 -4.92 13.34
C ALA A 459 -20.63 -4.93 12.38
N LYS A 460 -21.52 -3.93 12.51
CA LYS A 460 -22.65 -3.77 11.58
C LYS A 460 -22.18 -3.48 10.15
N ALA A 461 -21.20 -2.59 9.97
CA ALA A 461 -20.65 -2.28 8.65
C ALA A 461 -20.03 -3.51 7.98
N LEU A 462 -19.29 -4.33 8.73
CA LEU A 462 -18.65 -5.55 8.23
C LEU A 462 -19.63 -6.66 7.85
N ALA A 463 -20.92 -6.54 8.21
CA ALA A 463 -22.00 -7.47 7.85
C ALA A 463 -23.03 -6.85 6.90
N THR A 464 -22.89 -5.59 6.48
CA THR A 464 -23.84 -4.88 5.63
C THR A 464 -23.40 -4.95 4.17
N ILE A 465 -24.18 -5.62 3.33
CA ILE A 465 -23.91 -5.75 1.88
C ILE A 465 -24.24 -4.46 1.13
N ASP A 466 -25.31 -3.76 1.52
CA ASP A 466 -25.66 -2.47 0.92
C ASP A 466 -24.53 -1.45 1.09
N SER A 467 -23.95 -1.03 -0.02
CA SER A 467 -22.75 -0.19 -0.07
C SER A 467 -22.98 1.20 0.54
N GLU A 468 -24.13 1.83 0.29
CA GLU A 468 -24.41 3.17 0.80
C GLU A 468 -24.62 3.16 2.32
N GLN A 469 -25.36 2.18 2.82
CA GLN A 469 -25.57 2.01 4.25
C GLN A 469 -24.24 1.67 4.96
N ARG A 470 -23.43 0.80 4.35
CA ARG A 470 -22.11 0.41 4.86
C ARG A 470 -21.17 1.61 4.96
N GLU A 471 -21.14 2.44 3.92
CA GLU A 471 -20.29 3.65 3.91
C GLU A 471 -20.65 4.60 5.06
N LYS A 472 -21.95 4.86 5.28
CA LYS A 472 -22.43 5.69 6.41
C LYS A 472 -22.02 5.12 7.76
N LEU A 473 -22.07 3.81 7.95
CA LEU A 473 -21.65 3.16 9.19
C LEU A 473 -20.14 3.31 9.43
N LEU A 474 -19.32 3.16 8.38
CA LEU A 474 -17.87 3.37 8.45
C LEU A 474 -17.51 4.83 8.75
N GLN A 475 -18.21 5.79 8.14
CA GLN A 475 -18.04 7.21 8.42
C GLN A 475 -18.31 7.52 9.90
N GLN A 476 -19.44 7.04 10.43
CA GLN A 476 -19.79 7.23 11.85
C GLN A 476 -18.79 6.58 12.79
N ALA A 477 -18.32 5.37 12.51
CA ALA A 477 -17.28 4.73 13.30
C ALA A 477 -15.96 5.49 13.26
N THR A 478 -15.58 6.03 12.10
CA THR A 478 -14.39 6.87 11.94
C THR A 478 -14.51 8.17 12.75
N GLU A 479 -15.66 8.82 12.73
CA GLU A 479 -15.92 10.04 13.50
C GLU A 479 -15.73 9.82 15.01
N ILE A 480 -16.24 8.71 15.54
CA ILE A 480 -16.05 8.36 16.96
C ILE A 480 -14.57 8.14 17.27
N GLY A 481 -13.88 7.33 16.49
CA GLY A 481 -12.48 6.99 16.76
C GLY A 481 -11.54 8.19 16.67
N ILE A 482 -11.81 9.13 15.77
CA ILE A 482 -11.04 10.38 15.63
C ILE A 482 -11.42 11.40 16.72
N ALA A 483 -12.70 11.52 17.09
CA ALA A 483 -13.12 12.40 18.18
C ALA A 483 -12.51 11.98 19.52
N ASP A 484 -12.40 10.69 19.78
CA ASP A 484 -11.76 10.12 20.97
C ASP A 484 -10.22 10.12 20.88
N LEU A 485 -9.66 10.46 19.71
CA LEU A 485 -8.22 10.36 19.46
C LEU A 485 -7.66 8.98 19.82
N GLY A 486 -8.33 7.92 19.38
CA GLY A 486 -7.80 6.56 19.45
C GLY A 486 -6.48 6.41 18.69
N ILE A 487 -6.28 7.23 17.65
CA ILE A 487 -5.00 7.60 17.02
C ILE A 487 -4.99 9.11 16.77
N VAL A 488 -3.80 9.70 16.62
CA VAL A 488 -3.62 11.09 16.16
C VAL A 488 -3.07 11.08 14.75
N PRO A 489 -3.90 11.30 13.69
CA PRO A 489 -3.44 11.36 12.31
C PRO A 489 -2.48 12.55 12.11
N LEU A 490 -1.40 12.34 11.36
CA LEU A 490 -0.41 13.37 11.03
C LEU A 490 -0.51 13.80 9.58
N HIS A 491 -0.25 12.87 8.66
CA HIS A 491 -0.31 13.13 7.23
C HIS A 491 -0.54 11.83 6.44
N TYR A 492 -0.98 11.97 5.19
CA TYR A 492 -0.94 10.92 4.18
C TYR A 492 0.36 11.04 3.39
N GLU A 493 1.02 9.92 3.12
CA GLU A 493 2.21 9.90 2.25
C GLU A 493 1.84 10.24 0.81
N VAL A 494 2.72 10.92 0.10
CA VAL A 494 2.67 11.10 -1.34
C VAL A 494 3.82 10.32 -1.96
N SER A 495 3.49 9.26 -2.69
CA SER A 495 4.47 8.48 -3.43
C SER A 495 4.90 9.24 -4.67
N THR A 496 6.21 9.23 -4.94
CA THR A 496 6.79 9.94 -6.08
C THR A 496 7.62 8.99 -6.91
N TRP A 497 7.26 8.86 -8.18
CA TRP A 497 8.03 8.15 -9.20
C TRP A 497 8.75 9.13 -10.10
N GLY A 498 9.97 8.78 -10.50
CA GLY A 498 10.77 9.53 -11.46
C GLY A 498 10.94 8.75 -12.76
N MET A 499 10.86 9.42 -13.88
CA MET A 499 11.04 8.80 -15.19
C MET A 499 11.76 9.73 -16.16
N ARG A 500 12.38 9.17 -17.19
CA ARG A 500 12.99 9.99 -18.27
C ARG A 500 11.93 10.84 -18.96
N LYS A 501 12.33 12.00 -19.45
CA LYS A 501 11.45 12.89 -20.20
C LYS A 501 10.80 12.17 -21.39
N GLY A 502 9.53 12.47 -21.66
CA GLY A 502 8.74 11.82 -22.71
C GLY A 502 8.01 10.57 -22.26
N LEU A 503 8.10 10.19 -20.99
CA LEU A 503 7.27 9.16 -20.37
C LEU A 503 6.22 9.77 -19.46
N THR A 504 5.11 9.05 -19.31
CA THR A 504 4.06 9.27 -18.30
C THR A 504 3.80 7.99 -17.54
N PHE A 505 3.24 8.11 -16.35
CA PHE A 505 2.90 6.98 -15.48
C PHE A 505 1.56 7.24 -14.79
N ARG A 506 0.70 6.23 -14.77
CA ARG A 506 -0.54 6.25 -14.00
C ARG A 506 -0.25 5.92 -12.54
N ALA A 507 0.13 6.94 -11.78
CA ALA A 507 0.44 6.81 -10.36
C ALA A 507 -0.79 6.37 -9.55
N ASN A 508 -0.59 5.51 -8.54
CA ASN A 508 -1.66 4.84 -7.82
C ASN A 508 -1.47 4.92 -6.30
N ALA A 509 -2.60 4.84 -5.57
CA ALA A 509 -2.62 5.00 -4.12
C ALA A 509 -2.06 3.79 -3.35
N ASN A 510 -2.00 2.61 -3.95
CA ASN A 510 -1.43 1.41 -3.34
C ASN A 510 0.10 1.29 -3.51
N GLN A 511 0.72 2.30 -4.12
CA GLN A 511 2.19 2.41 -4.28
C GLN A 511 2.81 1.32 -5.18
N PHE A 512 2.03 0.72 -6.08
CA PHE A 512 2.57 -0.27 -7.01
C PHE A 512 3.30 0.38 -8.18
N THR A 513 4.47 -0.16 -8.51
CA THR A 513 5.21 0.17 -9.73
C THR A 513 4.85 -0.86 -10.80
N LEU A 514 3.96 -0.47 -11.71
CA LEU A 514 3.41 -1.34 -12.76
C LEU A 514 3.89 -0.85 -14.14
N ALA A 515 4.68 -1.68 -14.82
CA ALA A 515 5.29 -1.31 -16.09
C ALA A 515 4.28 -1.07 -17.23
N PHE A 516 3.09 -1.69 -17.17
CA PHE A 516 2.02 -1.47 -18.13
C PHE A 516 1.30 -0.12 -17.97
N ASP A 517 1.54 0.58 -16.86
CA ASP A 517 1.05 1.94 -16.61
C ASP A 517 2.07 3.03 -17.02
N VAL A 518 3.27 2.63 -17.48
CA VAL A 518 4.29 3.53 -18.01
C VAL A 518 4.15 3.59 -19.54
N GLU A 519 3.88 4.77 -20.09
CA GLU A 519 3.68 4.97 -21.52
C GLU A 519 4.47 6.18 -22.04
N PRO A 520 4.88 6.20 -23.32
CA PRO A 520 5.34 7.43 -23.94
C PRO A 520 4.24 8.49 -23.96
N ILE A 521 4.60 9.74 -23.76
CA ILE A 521 3.71 10.89 -24.00
C ILE A 521 3.49 10.98 -25.51
N GLN A 522 2.24 10.92 -25.94
CA GLN A 522 1.84 11.05 -27.35
C GLN A 522 1.99 12.47 -27.84
#